data_b8b02562deaf75d0938ab560ba67ce66
#
_entry.id   b8b02562deaf75d0938ab560ba67ce66
#
_cell.length_a   1.000
_cell.length_b   1.000
_cell.length_c   1.000
_cell.angle_alpha   90.00
_cell.angle_beta   90.00
_cell.angle_gamma   90.00
#
_symmetry.space_group_name_H-M   'P 1'
#
loop_
_entity.id
_entity.type
_entity.pdbx_description
1 polymer ?
#
loop_
_entity_poly.entity_id
_entity_poly.type
_entity_poly.pdbx_seq_one_letter_code
_entity_poly.pdbx_strand_id
1 'polypeptide(L)'
;MEWADELRSFLVSILPMGSNQLEPELNFSVIIPAYNEEEYLPKTLEALKHAIDRLAGLRGEIILVDNQCTDRTAQIAEEFGCIVIKEPVRQIAKARNSGARAARTLNLIFLDADTLVPPSTFAQAIESLNGGEVGCGGAQLVLDAYPARWFAGRFLPGAWNWISRKFKLFAGSFIFCRAELFFECGGFPETHFAGEEIVLSRKLKKESRKNGKKAIIISDPPVISSARKLAWYSDLAILRLVLPLMGMPFFLRSQKACRFWYDRPTKD
;
A
#
# COMPACT_ATOMS: atom_id res chain seq x y z
N MET A 1 5.08 -17.89 20.48
CA MET A 1 3.97 -17.55 21.37
C MET A 1 4.38 -16.49 22.40
N GLU A 2 5.56 -16.58 23.01
CA GLU A 2 6.08 -15.62 24.00
C GLU A 2 6.28 -14.17 23.49
N TRP A 3 6.81 -13.96 22.31
CA TRP A 3 7.10 -12.61 21.81
C TRP A 3 5.84 -11.79 21.43
N ALA A 4 4.74 -12.44 21.06
CA ALA A 4 3.46 -11.75 20.82
C ALA A 4 2.87 -11.20 22.13
N ASP A 5 3.08 -11.92 23.21
CA ASP A 5 2.71 -11.49 24.56
C ASP A 5 3.69 -10.43 25.09
N GLU A 6 4.98 -10.53 24.75
CA GLU A 6 5.97 -9.49 25.03
C GLU A 6 5.70 -8.20 24.25
N LEU A 7 5.34 -8.28 22.95
CA LEU A 7 4.94 -7.12 22.15
C LEU A 7 3.64 -6.49 22.67
N ARG A 8 2.69 -7.31 23.06
CA ARG A 8 1.45 -6.88 23.73
C ARG A 8 1.75 -6.23 25.08
N SER A 9 2.62 -6.81 25.86
CA SER A 9 3.09 -6.27 27.15
C SER A 9 3.87 -4.98 26.97
N PHE A 10 4.76 -4.90 25.98
CA PHE A 10 5.49 -3.68 25.62
C PHE A 10 4.55 -2.57 25.14
N LEU A 11 3.58 -2.86 24.27
CA LEU A 11 2.58 -1.89 23.81
C LEU A 11 1.69 -1.40 24.97
N VAL A 12 1.37 -2.28 25.93
CA VAL A 12 0.62 -1.91 27.14
C VAL A 12 1.47 -1.06 28.09
N SER A 13 2.80 -1.29 28.15
CA SER A 13 3.69 -0.59 29.10
C SER A 13 4.04 0.86 28.69
N ILE A 14 3.84 1.24 27.43
CA ILE A 14 4.09 2.61 26.95
C ILE A 14 2.83 3.48 26.84
N LEU A 15 1.66 2.94 27.17
CA LEU A 15 0.44 3.72 27.29
C LEU A 15 0.45 4.48 28.62
N PRO A 16 0.21 5.81 28.64
CA PRO A 16 0.12 6.57 29.88
C PRO A 16 -1.06 6.06 30.71
N MET A 17 -0.79 5.62 31.93
CA MET A 17 -1.79 5.26 32.92
C MET A 17 -2.57 6.52 33.33
N GLY A 18 -3.74 6.73 32.77
CA GLY A 18 -4.61 7.82 33.19
C GLY A 18 -5.74 8.17 32.25
N SER A 19 -6.74 7.31 32.14
CA SER A 19 -8.15 7.68 32.05
C SER A 19 -8.99 6.39 31.84
N ASN A 20 -9.98 6.24 32.67
CA ASN A 20 -10.90 5.08 32.72
C ASN A 20 -12.01 5.22 31.64
N GLN A 21 -11.59 5.40 30.37
CA GLN A 21 -12.41 5.19 29.18
C GLN A 21 -11.58 4.23 28.30
N LEU A 22 -12.05 3.00 28.17
CA LEU A 22 -11.54 2.06 27.19
C LEU A 22 -11.66 2.71 25.82
N GLU A 23 -10.56 3.30 25.31
CA GLU A 23 -10.49 3.67 23.92
C GLU A 23 -10.81 2.40 23.13
N PRO A 24 -11.80 2.45 22.22
CA PRO A 24 -12.19 1.25 21.48
C PRO A 24 -10.99 0.74 20.68
N GLU A 25 -10.69 -0.55 20.86
CA GLU A 25 -9.55 -1.23 20.26
C GLU A 25 -9.53 -1.04 18.73
N LEU A 26 -8.42 -0.51 18.21
CA LEU A 26 -8.22 -0.36 16.78
C LEU A 26 -8.00 -1.74 16.15
N ASN A 27 -8.63 -1.99 15.02
CA ASN A 27 -8.63 -3.29 14.35
C ASN A 27 -7.65 -3.36 13.17
N PHE A 28 -7.37 -2.19 12.53
CA PHE A 28 -6.48 -2.09 11.38
C PHE A 28 -5.84 -0.72 11.26
N SER A 29 -4.67 -0.66 10.60
CA SER A 29 -3.98 0.59 10.22
C SER A 29 -3.84 0.65 8.71
N VAL A 30 -4.33 1.74 8.11
CA VAL A 30 -4.13 2.02 6.68
C VAL A 30 -2.95 2.96 6.53
N ILE A 31 -1.94 2.55 5.76
CA ILE A 31 -0.71 3.28 5.50
C ILE A 31 -0.74 3.83 4.08
N ILE A 32 -0.67 5.15 3.93
CA ILE A 32 -0.73 5.86 2.66
C ILE A 32 0.59 6.62 2.45
N PRO A 33 1.55 6.10 1.66
CA PRO A 33 2.73 6.86 1.28
C PRO A 33 2.32 7.96 0.30
N ALA A 34 2.76 9.20 0.53
CA ALA A 34 2.39 10.32 -0.33
C ALA A 34 3.58 11.20 -0.68
N TYR A 35 3.63 11.63 -1.94
CA TYR A 35 4.52 12.68 -2.44
C TYR A 35 3.78 13.56 -3.43
N ASN A 36 3.38 14.77 -3.01
CA ASN A 36 2.64 15.75 -3.82
C ASN A 36 1.35 15.17 -4.44
N GLU A 37 0.41 14.75 -3.63
CA GLU A 37 -0.84 14.08 -4.03
C GLU A 37 -2.10 14.92 -3.75
N GLU A 38 -1.97 16.25 -3.62
CA GLU A 38 -3.09 17.16 -3.28
C GLU A 38 -4.30 17.03 -4.22
N GLU A 39 -4.06 16.66 -5.50
CA GLU A 39 -5.10 16.50 -6.51
C GLU A 39 -5.91 15.20 -6.35
N TYR A 40 -5.27 14.12 -5.91
CA TYR A 40 -5.87 12.77 -5.90
C TYR A 40 -6.26 12.30 -4.50
N LEU A 41 -5.49 12.71 -3.50
CA LEU A 41 -5.65 12.29 -2.11
C LEU A 41 -7.08 12.52 -1.56
N PRO A 42 -7.77 13.64 -1.82
CA PRO A 42 -9.14 13.83 -1.31
C PRO A 42 -10.08 12.70 -1.71
N LYS A 43 -10.10 12.34 -2.99
CA LYS A 43 -10.95 11.26 -3.51
C LYS A 43 -10.58 9.90 -2.92
N THR A 44 -9.29 9.65 -2.74
CA THR A 44 -8.80 8.41 -2.10
C THR A 44 -9.28 8.32 -0.66
N LEU A 45 -9.16 9.40 0.11
CA LEU A 45 -9.59 9.44 1.51
C LEU A 45 -11.12 9.38 1.65
N GLU A 46 -11.88 10.01 0.76
CA GLU A 46 -13.35 9.89 0.71
C GLU A 46 -13.78 8.43 0.46
N ALA A 47 -13.20 7.78 -0.56
CA ALA A 47 -13.49 6.39 -0.86
C ALA A 47 -13.11 5.45 0.29
N LEU A 48 -11.96 5.69 0.92
CA LEU A 48 -11.49 4.92 2.06
C LEU A 48 -12.40 5.10 3.28
N LYS A 49 -12.78 6.33 3.62
CA LYS A 49 -13.74 6.60 4.71
C LYS A 49 -15.06 5.91 4.46
N HIS A 50 -15.60 6.02 3.24
CA HIS A 50 -16.82 5.31 2.88
C HIS A 50 -16.69 3.78 3.01
N ALA A 51 -15.51 3.22 2.71
CA ALA A 51 -15.26 1.79 2.91
C ALA A 51 -15.18 1.42 4.40
N ILE A 52 -14.53 2.25 5.21
CA ILE A 52 -14.44 2.06 6.67
C ILE A 52 -15.81 2.14 7.34
N ASP A 53 -16.64 3.13 6.98
CA ASP A 53 -17.98 3.32 7.54
C ASP A 53 -18.93 2.12 7.30
N ARG A 54 -18.62 1.29 6.30
CA ARG A 54 -19.35 0.05 6.01
C ARG A 54 -18.89 -1.14 6.87
N LEU A 55 -17.83 -1.01 7.62
CA LEU A 55 -17.35 -2.06 8.52
C LEU A 55 -18.07 -1.94 9.88
N ALA A 56 -19.05 -2.79 10.11
CA ALA A 56 -19.84 -2.76 11.35
C ALA A 56 -18.95 -3.05 12.57
N GLY A 57 -18.81 -2.07 13.46
CA GLY A 57 -18.13 -2.23 14.76
C GLY A 57 -16.60 -2.30 14.70
N LEU A 58 -15.99 -2.20 13.51
CA LEU A 58 -14.53 -2.18 13.37
C LEU A 58 -14.03 -0.74 13.23
N ARG A 59 -12.92 -0.45 13.88
CA ARG A 59 -12.28 0.86 13.85
C ARG A 59 -10.86 0.75 13.33
N GLY A 60 -10.42 1.75 12.60
CA GLY A 60 -9.07 1.81 12.08
C GLY A 60 -8.47 3.20 12.18
N GLU A 61 -7.17 3.27 12.03
CA GLU A 61 -6.43 4.50 11.87
C GLU A 61 -5.95 4.62 10.42
N ILE A 62 -5.81 5.87 9.96
CA ILE A 62 -5.23 6.18 8.67
C ILE A 62 -3.94 6.96 8.93
N ILE A 63 -2.82 6.43 8.48
CA ILE A 63 -1.48 7.01 8.61
C ILE A 63 -1.03 7.46 7.23
N LEU A 64 -1.01 8.77 7.01
CA LEU A 64 -0.37 9.34 5.83
C LEU A 64 1.12 9.55 6.11
N VAL A 65 1.96 9.04 5.23
CA VAL A 65 3.40 9.26 5.29
C VAL A 65 3.79 10.33 4.30
N ASP A 66 4.04 11.54 4.82
CA ASP A 66 4.57 12.67 4.04
C ASP A 66 6.03 12.37 3.65
N ASN A 67 6.23 12.01 2.39
CA ASN A 67 7.54 11.69 1.84
C ASN A 67 8.14 12.87 1.08
N GLN A 68 8.33 14.01 1.78
CA GLN A 68 8.82 15.30 1.26
C GLN A 68 7.81 16.04 0.36
N CYS A 69 6.54 16.08 0.72
CA CYS A 69 5.54 16.88 0.03
C CYS A 69 5.88 18.39 0.10
N THR A 70 5.63 19.10 -0.99
CA THR A 70 5.78 20.55 -1.11
C THR A 70 4.45 21.25 -1.44
N ASP A 71 3.39 20.46 -1.61
CA ASP A 71 2.02 20.90 -1.86
C ASP A 71 1.16 20.73 -0.59
N ARG A 72 -0.15 20.82 -0.73
CA ARG A 72 -1.10 20.72 0.40
C ARG A 72 -1.42 19.28 0.84
N THR A 73 -0.70 18.27 0.36
CA THR A 73 -0.98 16.85 0.66
C THR A 73 -1.10 16.57 2.14
N ALA A 74 -0.11 17.01 2.95
CA ALA A 74 -0.11 16.79 4.39
C ALA A 74 -1.28 17.50 5.09
N GLN A 75 -1.54 18.76 4.72
CA GLN A 75 -2.67 19.54 5.24
C GLN A 75 -4.02 18.87 4.96
N ILE A 76 -4.22 18.40 3.73
CA ILE A 76 -5.44 17.67 3.33
C ILE A 76 -5.62 16.42 4.19
N ALA A 77 -4.55 15.66 4.42
CA ALA A 77 -4.63 14.47 5.26
C ALA A 77 -5.04 14.81 6.72
N GLU A 78 -4.49 15.88 7.29
CA GLU A 78 -4.87 16.37 8.63
C GLU A 78 -6.33 16.79 8.69
N GLU A 79 -6.83 17.53 7.68
CA GLU A 79 -8.24 17.93 7.55
C GLU A 79 -9.18 16.71 7.48
N PHE A 80 -8.72 15.59 6.91
CA PHE A 80 -9.44 14.32 6.90
C PHE A 80 -9.30 13.49 8.19
N GLY A 81 -8.51 13.97 9.19
CA GLY A 81 -8.28 13.28 10.45
C GLY A 81 -7.29 12.12 10.36
N CYS A 82 -6.38 12.14 9.39
CA CYS A 82 -5.30 11.18 9.30
C CYS A 82 -4.17 11.53 10.28
N ILE A 83 -3.47 10.52 10.76
CA ILE A 83 -2.19 10.69 11.45
C ILE A 83 -1.14 10.96 10.39
N VAL A 84 -0.52 12.14 10.43
CA VAL A 84 0.54 12.50 9.47
C VAL A 84 1.91 12.28 10.10
N ILE A 85 2.74 11.47 9.46
CA ILE A 85 4.15 11.27 9.84
C ILE A 85 5.07 11.65 8.69
N LYS A 86 6.30 12.09 8.99
CA LYS A 86 7.29 12.51 7.98
C LYS A 86 8.34 11.42 7.74
N GLU A 87 8.60 11.12 6.47
CA GLU A 87 9.74 10.31 6.05
C GLU A 87 10.70 11.20 5.25
N PRO A 88 11.91 11.50 5.79
CA PRO A 88 12.82 12.47 5.18
C PRO A 88 13.54 11.95 3.93
N VAL A 89 13.50 10.65 3.66
CA VAL A 89 14.11 10.07 2.47
C VAL A 89 13.06 9.79 1.42
N ARG A 90 13.15 10.47 0.28
CA ARG A 90 12.21 10.29 -0.84
C ARG A 90 12.34 8.91 -1.48
N GLN A 91 11.67 7.94 -0.84
CA GLN A 91 11.64 6.55 -1.29
C GLN A 91 10.37 5.86 -0.80
N ILE A 92 9.58 5.31 -1.73
CA ILE A 92 8.28 4.72 -1.42
C ILE A 92 8.38 3.53 -0.44
N ALA A 93 9.42 2.69 -0.57
CA ALA A 93 9.67 1.58 0.35
C ALA A 93 9.88 2.07 1.78
N LYS A 94 10.68 3.14 1.96
CA LYS A 94 10.91 3.77 3.27
C LYS A 94 9.64 4.38 3.83
N ALA A 95 8.89 5.11 3.00
CA ALA A 95 7.63 5.70 3.44
C ALA A 95 6.66 4.62 3.94
N ARG A 96 6.47 3.53 3.20
CA ARG A 96 5.63 2.41 3.64
C ARG A 96 6.14 1.76 4.93
N ASN A 97 7.45 1.54 5.05
CA ASN A 97 8.04 0.98 6.26
C ASN A 97 7.88 1.92 7.47
N SER A 98 8.05 3.23 7.29
CA SER A 98 7.84 4.22 8.36
C SER A 98 6.39 4.24 8.82
N GLY A 99 5.43 4.18 7.90
CA GLY A 99 4.01 4.04 8.23
C GLY A 99 3.70 2.76 9.00
N ALA A 100 4.29 1.63 8.58
CA ALA A 100 4.10 0.36 9.27
C ALA A 100 4.66 0.38 10.71
N ARG A 101 5.80 1.06 10.93
CA ARG A 101 6.36 1.23 12.29
C ARG A 101 5.52 2.14 13.19
N ALA A 102 4.78 3.09 12.61
CA ALA A 102 3.88 3.97 13.36
C ALA A 102 2.49 3.33 13.61
N ALA A 103 2.17 2.24 12.93
CA ALA A 103 0.89 1.54 13.07
C ALA A 103 0.74 0.90 14.45
N ARG A 104 -0.46 1.00 15.01
CA ARG A 104 -0.81 0.50 16.35
C ARG A 104 -1.64 -0.78 16.34
N THR A 105 -1.77 -1.42 15.18
CA THR A 105 -2.62 -2.59 15.01
C THR A 105 -1.88 -3.79 14.40
N LEU A 106 -2.49 -4.96 14.51
CA LEU A 106 -1.94 -6.20 13.94
C LEU A 106 -2.30 -6.39 12.44
N ASN A 107 -3.22 -5.60 11.91
CA ASN A 107 -3.63 -5.67 10.50
C ASN A 107 -3.14 -4.42 9.78
N LEU A 108 -2.18 -4.57 8.89
CA LEU A 108 -1.62 -3.50 8.08
C LEU A 108 -2.22 -3.53 6.68
N ILE A 109 -2.65 -2.36 6.19
CA ILE A 109 -3.13 -2.16 4.85
C ILE A 109 -2.33 -1.03 4.22
N PHE A 110 -1.64 -1.31 3.12
CA PHE A 110 -0.94 -0.32 2.32
C PHE A 110 -1.82 0.07 1.15
N LEU A 111 -2.09 1.36 1.01
CA LEU A 111 -2.92 1.94 -0.04
C LEU A 111 -2.18 3.12 -0.69
N ASP A 112 -2.08 3.15 -2.01
CA ASP A 112 -1.48 4.32 -2.69
C ASP A 112 -2.42 5.53 -2.65
N ALA A 113 -1.86 6.73 -2.58
CA ALA A 113 -2.59 8.00 -2.41
C ALA A 113 -3.49 8.38 -3.61
N ASP A 114 -3.41 7.63 -4.71
CA ASP A 114 -4.20 7.81 -5.94
C ASP A 114 -5.05 6.56 -6.28
N THR A 115 -5.37 5.76 -5.27
CA THR A 115 -6.11 4.50 -5.44
C THR A 115 -7.43 4.52 -4.69
N LEU A 116 -8.52 4.22 -5.39
CA LEU A 116 -9.85 4.08 -4.82
C LEU A 116 -10.10 2.61 -4.47
N VAL A 117 -10.43 2.34 -3.22
CA VAL A 117 -10.75 0.99 -2.75
C VAL A 117 -12.26 0.83 -2.61
N PRO A 118 -12.88 -0.14 -3.32
CA PRO A 118 -14.30 -0.45 -3.13
C PRO A 118 -14.58 -0.97 -1.71
N PRO A 119 -15.72 -0.60 -1.08
CA PRO A 119 -16.05 -1.03 0.27
C PRO A 119 -16.03 -2.54 0.47
N SER A 120 -16.51 -3.31 -0.50
CA SER A 120 -16.50 -4.78 -0.41
C SER A 120 -15.10 -5.38 -0.52
N THR A 121 -14.20 -4.79 -1.31
CA THR A 121 -12.79 -5.21 -1.38
C THR A 121 -12.08 -4.94 -0.07
N PHE A 122 -12.33 -3.76 0.52
CA PHE A 122 -11.76 -3.40 1.82
C PHE A 122 -12.27 -4.33 2.93
N ALA A 123 -13.58 -4.59 2.97
CA ALA A 123 -14.18 -5.52 3.92
C ALA A 123 -13.60 -6.94 3.80
N GLN A 124 -13.51 -7.47 2.56
CA GLN A 124 -12.90 -8.79 2.31
C GLN A 124 -11.45 -8.87 2.81
N ALA A 125 -10.66 -7.80 2.67
CA ALA A 125 -9.28 -7.78 3.18
C ALA A 125 -9.25 -7.90 4.70
N ILE A 126 -10.06 -7.09 5.41
CA ILE A 126 -10.14 -7.11 6.88
C ILE A 126 -10.68 -8.46 7.39
N GLU A 127 -11.77 -8.95 6.83
CA GLU A 127 -12.37 -10.24 7.19
C GLU A 127 -11.38 -11.40 6.99
N SER A 128 -10.64 -11.38 5.87
CA SER A 128 -9.63 -12.40 5.58
C SER A 128 -8.51 -12.42 6.62
N LEU A 129 -8.04 -11.25 7.06
CA LEU A 129 -7.02 -11.17 8.11
C LEU A 129 -7.57 -11.59 9.47
N ASN A 130 -8.79 -11.17 9.83
CA ASN A 130 -9.42 -11.50 11.09
C ASN A 130 -9.79 -12.98 11.19
N GLY A 131 -10.10 -13.64 10.08
CA GLY A 131 -10.38 -15.09 10.03
C GLY A 131 -9.17 -15.98 10.35
N GLY A 132 -7.96 -15.42 10.43
CA GLY A 132 -6.76 -16.12 10.89
C GLY A 132 -6.10 -17.04 9.87
N GLU A 133 -6.79 -17.50 8.83
CA GLU A 133 -6.23 -18.38 7.79
C GLU A 133 -5.37 -17.63 6.75
N VAL A 134 -5.60 -16.33 6.59
CA VAL A 134 -4.88 -15.49 5.62
C VAL A 134 -3.83 -14.65 6.35
N GLY A 135 -2.60 -14.75 5.89
CA GLY A 135 -1.48 -13.96 6.44
C GLY A 135 -1.23 -12.67 5.65
N CYS A 136 -1.50 -12.68 4.35
CA CYS A 136 -1.29 -11.54 3.49
C CYS A 136 -2.10 -11.64 2.19
N GLY A 137 -2.24 -10.51 1.51
CA GLY A 137 -2.90 -10.48 0.20
C GLY A 137 -2.77 -9.13 -0.50
N GLY A 138 -3.42 -9.06 -1.64
CA GLY A 138 -3.61 -7.85 -2.43
C GLY A 138 -4.91 -7.91 -3.19
N ALA A 139 -5.20 -6.94 -4.03
CA ALA A 139 -6.36 -6.93 -4.90
C ALA A 139 -5.96 -6.84 -6.37
N GLN A 140 -6.87 -7.23 -7.26
CA GLN A 140 -6.78 -6.88 -8.66
C GLN A 140 -6.92 -5.38 -8.85
N LEU A 141 -6.32 -4.89 -9.92
CA LEU A 141 -6.22 -3.46 -10.21
C LEU A 141 -6.82 -3.20 -11.59
N VAL A 142 -7.59 -2.12 -11.69
CA VAL A 142 -7.97 -1.48 -12.95
C VAL A 142 -7.53 -0.02 -12.92
N LEU A 143 -7.39 0.58 -14.10
CA LEU A 143 -7.07 2.00 -14.21
C LEU A 143 -8.37 2.81 -14.37
N ASP A 144 -8.39 4.03 -13.80
CA ASP A 144 -9.52 4.95 -13.86
C ASP A 144 -9.80 5.47 -15.28
N ALA A 145 -8.77 5.49 -16.14
CA ALA A 145 -8.88 5.88 -17.54
C ALA A 145 -7.93 5.06 -18.41
N TYR A 146 -8.37 4.79 -19.64
CA TYR A 146 -7.51 4.20 -20.67
C TYR A 146 -7.41 5.25 -21.81
N PRO A 147 -6.32 6.02 -21.89
CA PRO A 147 -6.14 6.93 -22.99
C PRO A 147 -6.24 6.17 -24.32
N ALA A 148 -7.11 6.62 -25.22
CA ALA A 148 -7.43 5.92 -26.49
C ALA A 148 -6.20 5.62 -27.38
N ARG A 149 -5.09 6.28 -27.13
CA ARG A 149 -3.81 6.14 -27.84
C ARG A 149 -2.93 4.97 -27.37
N TRP A 150 -3.33 4.27 -26.30
CA TRP A 150 -2.45 3.34 -25.59
C TRP A 150 -2.83 1.89 -25.85
N PHE A 151 -2.17 1.29 -26.81
CA PHE A 151 -2.25 -0.18 -27.01
C PHE A 151 -1.73 -0.92 -25.77
N ALA A 152 -0.59 -0.47 -25.21
CA ALA A 152 0.00 -1.06 -24.02
C ALA A 152 -0.89 -0.88 -22.76
N GLY A 153 -1.46 0.32 -22.54
CA GLY A 153 -2.31 0.59 -21.37
C GLY A 153 -3.57 -0.27 -21.31
N ARG A 154 -4.06 -0.73 -22.46
CA ARG A 154 -5.24 -1.62 -22.52
C ARG A 154 -4.90 -3.07 -22.14
N PHE A 155 -3.70 -3.54 -22.43
CA PHE A 155 -3.31 -4.95 -22.21
C PHE A 155 -2.50 -5.15 -20.92
N LEU A 156 -1.70 -4.18 -20.51
CA LEU A 156 -0.82 -4.31 -19.34
C LEU A 156 -1.57 -4.60 -18.03
N PRO A 157 -2.70 -3.93 -17.68
CA PRO A 157 -3.43 -4.25 -16.46
C PRO A 157 -4.02 -5.67 -16.48
N GLY A 158 -4.55 -6.10 -17.62
CA GLY A 158 -5.06 -7.47 -17.78
C GLY A 158 -3.98 -8.52 -17.63
N ALA A 159 -2.83 -8.32 -18.29
CA ALA A 159 -1.67 -9.19 -18.16
C ALA A 159 -1.13 -9.21 -16.73
N TRP A 160 -1.03 -8.04 -16.07
CA TRP A 160 -0.65 -7.94 -14.68
C TRP A 160 -1.62 -8.69 -13.77
N ASN A 161 -2.92 -8.49 -13.93
CA ASN A 161 -3.93 -9.16 -13.12
C ASN A 161 -3.88 -10.69 -13.30
N TRP A 162 -3.60 -11.19 -14.50
CA TRP A 162 -3.39 -12.61 -14.75
C TRP A 162 -2.15 -13.13 -14.01
N ILE A 163 -1.00 -12.43 -14.12
CA ILE A 163 0.25 -12.73 -13.40
C ILE A 163 0.03 -12.67 -11.90
N SER A 164 -0.60 -11.62 -11.42
CA SER A 164 -0.92 -11.38 -10.01
C SER A 164 -1.71 -12.56 -9.43
N ARG A 165 -2.79 -12.97 -10.09
CA ARG A 165 -3.60 -14.13 -9.67
C ARG A 165 -2.80 -15.42 -9.67
N LYS A 166 -2.11 -15.72 -10.77
CA LYS A 166 -1.37 -16.98 -10.95
C LYS A 166 -0.23 -17.13 -9.95
N PHE A 167 0.52 -16.08 -9.72
CA PHE A 167 1.71 -16.09 -8.86
C PHE A 167 1.48 -15.47 -7.49
N LYS A 168 0.28 -14.97 -7.21
CA LYS A 168 -0.07 -14.22 -5.98
C LYS A 168 0.96 -13.12 -5.71
N LEU A 169 1.20 -12.26 -6.71
CA LEU A 169 2.00 -11.05 -6.60
C LEU A 169 1.09 -9.87 -6.34
N PHE A 170 1.39 -9.10 -5.31
CA PHE A 170 0.56 -7.96 -4.90
C PHE A 170 0.93 -6.72 -5.71
N ALA A 171 -0.08 -5.97 -6.16
CA ALA A 171 0.13 -4.64 -6.70
C ALA A 171 0.39 -3.66 -5.55
N GLY A 172 1.34 -2.76 -5.73
CA GLY A 172 1.69 -1.75 -4.72
C GLY A 172 0.52 -0.88 -4.29
N SER A 173 -0.49 -0.73 -5.17
CA SER A 173 -1.68 0.08 -4.93
C SER A 173 -2.58 -0.41 -3.80
N PHE A 174 -2.60 -1.73 -3.51
CA PHE A 174 -3.35 -2.29 -2.38
C PHE A 174 -2.73 -3.61 -1.91
N ILE A 175 -2.15 -3.58 -0.71
CA ILE A 175 -1.55 -4.74 -0.04
C ILE A 175 -2.08 -4.80 1.38
N PHE A 176 -2.43 -5.98 1.87
CA PHE A 176 -2.80 -6.19 3.26
C PHE A 176 -2.05 -7.38 3.86
N CYS A 177 -1.67 -7.28 5.12
CA CYS A 177 -0.95 -8.34 5.82
C CYS A 177 -1.04 -8.22 7.34
N ARG A 178 -0.70 -9.31 8.02
CA ARG A 178 -0.46 -9.31 9.46
C ARG A 178 0.87 -8.61 9.75
N ALA A 179 0.88 -7.74 10.76
CA ALA A 179 2.07 -6.97 11.15
C ALA A 179 3.24 -7.88 11.53
N GLU A 180 2.97 -8.96 12.25
CA GLU A 180 3.97 -9.96 12.62
C GLU A 180 4.73 -10.48 11.39
N LEU A 181 4.00 -10.91 10.35
CA LEU A 181 4.61 -11.44 9.12
C LEU A 181 5.36 -10.36 8.32
N PHE A 182 4.87 -9.12 8.38
CA PHE A 182 5.52 -7.98 7.74
C PHE A 182 6.88 -7.70 8.37
N PHE A 183 6.96 -7.65 9.69
CA PHE A 183 8.21 -7.39 10.40
C PHE A 183 9.16 -8.58 10.37
N GLU A 184 8.68 -9.83 10.50
CA GLU A 184 9.48 -11.04 10.35
C GLU A 184 10.15 -11.14 8.98
N CYS A 185 9.47 -10.73 7.90
CA CYS A 185 10.06 -10.75 6.57
C CYS A 185 10.97 -9.55 6.28
N GLY A 186 11.09 -8.60 7.22
CA GLY A 186 11.91 -7.40 7.09
C GLY A 186 11.29 -6.30 6.24
N GLY A 187 9.98 -6.27 6.06
CA GLY A 187 9.24 -5.24 5.36
C GLY A 187 9.58 -5.07 3.87
N PHE A 188 9.28 -3.87 3.35
CA PHE A 188 9.66 -3.49 2.00
C PHE A 188 11.18 -3.33 1.88
N PRO A 189 11.82 -3.87 0.83
CA PRO A 189 13.27 -3.75 0.64
C PRO A 189 13.66 -2.31 0.28
N GLU A 190 14.31 -1.62 1.19
CA GLU A 190 14.76 -0.23 1.00
C GLU A 190 15.92 -0.09 0.00
N THR A 191 16.44 -1.21 -0.49
CA THR A 191 17.43 -1.22 -1.57
C THR A 191 16.82 -1.08 -2.97
N HIS A 192 15.49 -1.08 -3.07
CA HIS A 192 14.77 -1.00 -4.34
C HIS A 192 14.03 0.33 -4.46
N PHE A 193 14.05 0.89 -5.67
CA PHE A 193 13.32 2.09 -6.05
C PHE A 193 12.10 1.79 -6.92
N ALA A 194 11.95 0.54 -7.38
CA ALA A 194 10.76 0.02 -8.05
C ALA A 194 10.69 -1.49 -7.86
N GLY A 195 9.47 -2.07 -7.93
CA GLY A 195 9.24 -3.50 -7.78
C GLY A 195 9.46 -4.04 -6.36
N GLU A 196 9.57 -3.15 -5.37
CA GLU A 196 9.68 -3.49 -3.96
C GLU A 196 8.49 -4.32 -3.47
N GLU A 197 7.31 -4.09 -4.03
CA GLU A 197 6.09 -4.84 -3.74
C GLU A 197 6.16 -6.29 -4.23
N ILE A 198 6.87 -6.56 -5.33
CA ILE A 198 7.07 -7.93 -5.84
C ILE A 198 7.98 -8.72 -4.90
N VAL A 199 9.04 -8.07 -4.41
CA VAL A 199 9.96 -8.67 -3.44
C VAL A 199 9.22 -8.93 -2.12
N LEU A 200 8.48 -7.93 -1.62
CA LEU A 200 7.65 -8.08 -0.42
C LEU A 200 6.64 -9.23 -0.59
N SER A 201 5.92 -9.29 -1.70
CA SER A 201 4.96 -10.36 -1.97
C SER A 201 5.57 -11.75 -1.83
N ARG A 202 6.78 -11.94 -2.36
CA ARG A 202 7.50 -13.22 -2.27
C ARG A 202 7.90 -13.54 -0.82
N LYS A 203 8.38 -12.56 -0.09
CA LYS A 203 8.77 -12.71 1.33
C LYS A 203 7.54 -13.00 2.21
N LEU A 204 6.48 -12.19 2.11
CA LEU A 204 5.24 -12.38 2.86
C LEU A 204 4.61 -13.75 2.61
N LYS A 205 4.57 -14.21 1.34
CA LYS A 205 4.08 -15.55 1.02
C LYS A 205 4.90 -16.65 1.67
N LYS A 206 6.23 -16.48 1.73
CA LYS A 206 7.11 -17.46 2.38
C LYS A 206 6.83 -17.50 3.88
N GLU A 207 6.75 -16.36 4.54
CA GLU A 207 6.46 -16.29 5.98
C GLU A 207 5.03 -16.77 6.31
N SER A 208 4.03 -16.37 5.49
CA SER A 208 2.66 -16.89 5.65
C SER A 208 2.62 -18.43 5.61
N ARG A 209 3.32 -19.06 4.66
CA ARG A 209 3.37 -20.52 4.57
C ARG A 209 4.02 -21.17 5.78
N LYS A 210 5.10 -20.60 6.33
CA LYS A 210 5.76 -21.10 7.53
C LYS A 210 4.82 -21.09 8.73
N ASN A 211 3.94 -20.08 8.79
CA ASN A 211 2.96 -19.90 9.84
C ASN A 211 1.60 -20.56 9.51
N GLY A 212 1.54 -21.50 8.55
CA GLY A 212 0.32 -22.21 8.18
C GLY A 212 -0.77 -21.33 7.54
N LYS A 213 -0.42 -20.10 7.13
CA LYS A 213 -1.37 -19.13 6.57
C LYS A 213 -1.31 -19.07 5.04
N LYS A 214 -2.42 -18.65 4.44
CA LYS A 214 -2.56 -18.48 2.99
C LYS A 214 -2.23 -17.05 2.56
N ALA A 215 -1.82 -16.90 1.30
CA ALA A 215 -1.79 -15.61 0.60
C ALA A 215 -2.89 -15.60 -0.44
N ILE A 216 -3.63 -14.49 -0.57
CA ILE A 216 -4.76 -14.36 -1.49
C ILE A 216 -4.66 -13.14 -2.39
N ILE A 217 -5.42 -13.16 -3.49
CA ILE A 217 -5.72 -11.98 -4.32
C ILE A 217 -7.24 -11.83 -4.37
N ILE A 218 -7.74 -10.69 -3.92
CA ILE A 218 -9.15 -10.31 -4.07
C ILE A 218 -9.36 -9.92 -5.52
N SER A 219 -10.28 -10.58 -6.18
CA SER A 219 -10.48 -10.41 -7.62
C SER A 219 -11.62 -9.47 -7.98
N ASP A 220 -12.63 -9.38 -7.13
CA ASP A 220 -13.85 -8.62 -7.43
C ASP A 220 -14.46 -8.02 -6.15
N PRO A 221 -14.76 -6.72 -6.20
CA PRO A 221 -14.35 -5.75 -7.21
C PRO A 221 -12.87 -5.38 -7.12
N PRO A 222 -12.23 -5.01 -8.26
CA PRO A 222 -10.84 -4.57 -8.27
C PRO A 222 -10.69 -3.17 -7.64
N VAL A 223 -9.49 -2.83 -7.18
CA VAL A 223 -9.16 -1.44 -6.83
C VAL A 223 -8.94 -0.62 -8.09
N ILE A 224 -9.22 0.69 -8.02
CA ILE A 224 -9.10 1.60 -9.16
C ILE A 224 -7.94 2.54 -8.89
N SER A 225 -6.88 2.46 -9.68
CA SER A 225 -5.70 3.32 -9.55
C SER A 225 -5.62 4.32 -10.69
N SER A 226 -4.98 5.46 -10.46
CA SER A 226 -4.87 6.51 -11.45
C SER A 226 -3.96 6.11 -12.61
N ALA A 227 -4.46 6.33 -13.83
CA ALA A 227 -3.69 6.17 -15.07
C ALA A 227 -2.76 7.36 -15.38
N ARG A 228 -2.73 8.41 -14.54
CA ARG A 228 -2.01 9.67 -14.83
C ARG A 228 -0.56 9.49 -15.22
N LYS A 229 0.16 8.56 -14.56
CA LYS A 229 1.57 8.29 -14.89
C LYS A 229 1.75 7.79 -16.31
N LEU A 230 0.77 7.04 -16.80
CA LEU A 230 0.76 6.59 -18.20
C LEU A 230 0.50 7.76 -19.15
N ALA A 231 -0.26 8.77 -18.74
CA ALA A 231 -0.54 9.95 -19.58
C ALA A 231 0.67 10.89 -19.72
N TRP A 232 1.64 10.82 -18.81
CA TRP A 232 2.85 11.67 -18.86
C TRP A 232 3.89 11.20 -19.87
N TYR A 233 3.84 9.95 -20.29
CA TYR A 233 4.86 9.34 -21.16
C TYR A 233 4.23 8.73 -22.40
N SER A 234 4.92 8.77 -23.54
CA SER A 234 4.51 8.03 -24.73
C SER A 234 4.73 6.53 -24.55
N ASP A 235 3.99 5.70 -25.32
CA ASP A 235 4.14 4.23 -25.31
C ASP A 235 5.60 3.79 -25.47
N LEU A 236 6.31 4.45 -26.40
CA LEU A 236 7.73 4.16 -26.66
C LEU A 236 8.63 4.56 -25.48
N ALA A 237 8.31 5.65 -24.78
CA ALA A 237 9.05 6.05 -23.60
C ALA A 237 8.83 5.07 -22.45
N ILE A 238 7.61 4.60 -22.22
CA ILE A 238 7.32 3.58 -21.21
C ILE A 238 8.03 2.28 -21.54
N LEU A 239 7.95 1.82 -22.80
CA LEU A 239 8.63 0.61 -23.21
C LEU A 239 10.15 0.70 -22.98
N ARG A 240 10.77 1.84 -23.33
CA ARG A 240 12.20 2.08 -23.09
C ARG A 240 12.57 2.15 -21.61
N LEU A 241 11.65 2.64 -20.75
CA LEU A 241 11.89 2.75 -19.32
C LEU A 241 11.65 1.42 -18.57
N VAL A 242 10.61 0.68 -18.96
CA VAL A 242 10.17 -0.53 -18.24
C VAL A 242 10.88 -1.78 -18.72
N LEU A 243 11.14 -1.92 -20.02
CA LEU A 243 11.76 -3.11 -20.59
C LEU A 243 13.13 -3.47 -20.00
N PRO A 244 14.08 -2.50 -19.81
CA PRO A 244 15.36 -2.80 -19.17
C PRO A 244 15.21 -3.25 -17.70
N LEU A 245 14.21 -2.74 -17.00
CA LEU A 245 13.94 -3.10 -15.61
C LEU A 245 13.45 -4.54 -15.47
N MET A 246 12.72 -5.05 -16.47
CA MET A 246 12.28 -6.45 -16.52
C MET A 246 13.42 -7.42 -16.83
N GLY A 247 14.39 -7.00 -17.67
CA GLY A 247 15.53 -7.82 -18.09
C GLY A 247 16.72 -7.82 -17.11
N MET A 248 16.88 -6.74 -16.36
CA MET A 248 18.05 -6.52 -15.50
C MET A 248 17.64 -5.98 -14.12
N PRO A 249 17.29 -6.85 -13.16
CA PRO A 249 16.71 -6.45 -11.87
C PRO A 249 17.63 -5.57 -11.02
N PHE A 250 18.93 -5.47 -11.31
CA PHE A 250 19.83 -4.56 -10.59
C PHE A 250 19.51 -3.07 -10.85
N PHE A 251 18.90 -2.73 -11.98
CA PHE A 251 18.45 -1.36 -12.25
C PHE A 251 17.32 -0.91 -11.30
N LEU A 252 16.55 -1.83 -10.75
CA LEU A 252 15.52 -1.53 -9.74
C LEU A 252 16.10 -0.93 -8.46
N ARG A 253 17.42 -1.05 -8.25
CA ARG A 253 18.15 -0.48 -7.12
C ARG A 253 18.69 0.93 -7.39
N SER A 254 18.45 1.49 -8.55
CA SER A 254 18.90 2.82 -8.94
C SER A 254 17.72 3.78 -9.08
N GLN A 255 17.68 4.84 -8.28
CA GLN A 255 16.64 5.87 -8.39
C GLN A 255 16.63 6.51 -9.78
N LYS A 256 17.83 6.76 -10.35
CA LYS A 256 17.96 7.32 -11.70
C LYS A 256 17.35 6.42 -12.78
N ALA A 257 17.45 5.10 -12.63
CA ALA A 257 16.84 4.16 -13.58
C ALA A 257 15.33 4.06 -13.37
N CYS A 258 14.84 4.32 -12.16
CA CYS A 258 13.42 4.25 -11.80
C CYS A 258 12.69 5.60 -11.90
N ARG A 259 13.16 6.51 -12.76
CA ARG A 259 12.59 7.87 -12.94
C ARG A 259 11.07 7.85 -13.17
N PHE A 260 10.56 6.87 -13.87
CA PHE A 260 9.13 6.71 -14.13
C PHE A 260 8.27 6.80 -12.86
N TRP A 261 8.78 6.35 -11.72
CA TRP A 261 8.06 6.39 -10.43
C TRP A 261 8.32 7.66 -9.62
N TYR A 262 9.45 8.36 -9.88
CA TYR A 262 9.92 9.46 -9.04
C TYR A 262 9.83 10.83 -9.69
N ASP A 263 9.98 10.91 -11.03
CA ASP A 263 9.94 12.18 -11.72
C ASP A 263 8.48 12.52 -12.10
N ARG A 264 8.09 13.75 -11.81
CA ARG A 264 6.86 14.34 -12.33
C ARG A 264 7.28 15.34 -13.39
N PRO A 265 6.76 15.27 -14.63
CA PRO A 265 6.98 16.33 -15.60
C PRO A 265 6.39 17.61 -15.01
N THR A 266 7.16 18.71 -15.06
CA THR A 266 6.65 20.05 -14.79
C THR A 266 5.50 20.31 -15.75
N LYS A 267 4.35 20.76 -15.21
CA LYS A 267 3.30 21.30 -16.05
C LYS A 267 3.86 22.61 -16.60
N ASP A 268 4.36 22.62 -17.86
CA ASP A 268 4.60 23.84 -18.63
C ASP A 268 3.25 24.50 -18.97
#